data_98c010a8103b65aec8e0fd145d18495f
#
_entry.id   98c010a8103b65aec8e0fd145d18495f
#
_cell.length_a   1.000
_cell.length_b   1.000
_cell.length_c   1.000
_cell.angle_alpha   90.00
_cell.angle_beta   90.00
_cell.angle_gamma   90.00
#
_symmetry.space_group_name_H-M   'P 1'
#
loop_
_entity.id
_entity.type
_entity.pdbx_description
1 polymer ?
#
loop_
_entity_poly.entity_id
_entity_poly.type
_entity_poly.pdbx_seq_one_letter_code
_entity_poly.pdbx_strand_id
1 'polypeptide(L)'
;PFKSIGESTDLMGFEEAGKFEHLMTAYTISEPTFRDGEIMTGIPLIWGTGGDMEKGTRDFAEMFYNPEPYGLRGYENIYDENATGDCGWFIDDMWYYPGLVIKKYFIDGKEKKVTIPFVDKQGNSIRDAAEESLDAKREKRRKGSRSAYNTFITQQPKNPAEAFLRVQGTMFDTLRASARLSHILTNQSKFIDSIWKANLIVDPLNQRIKFEYNNSGIPLHNFPISDTHKDGVIEIYEQPIVDETGEVMFGRYIAAIDPYDDDESSTTSVGSILVLDLLTDRIVCHYKGRPSTADQFFETCRRILKYYNAIANYERNKKGFYGYLYNKGHLHLLCDEPEILKDKGISKANTFGNNSKGTYASTPVIQYGLQRSVQWMSATAYGEEEGSEITNLDKIRSIPLLKEIIAWNPNDNFDDISALLLLMIYREDRLQYKRHMHEKKVESITSDPFFERHVGVGTNSYSNKSIMDFIRTENVEN
;
A
#
# COMPACT_ATOMS: atom_id res chain seq x y z
N PRO A 1 -7.97 -29.65 -13.88
CA PRO A 1 -7.59 -29.93 -12.49
C PRO A 1 -8.13 -31.26 -11.96
N PHE A 2 -9.21 -31.83 -12.52
CA PHE A 2 -9.86 -33.05 -11.98
C PHE A 2 -9.27 -34.37 -12.47
N LYS A 3 -8.19 -34.41 -13.24
CA LYS A 3 -7.61 -35.64 -13.79
C LYS A 3 -6.73 -36.44 -12.81
N SER A 4 -6.33 -35.84 -11.71
CA SER A 4 -5.42 -36.44 -10.71
C SER A 4 -6.09 -36.89 -9.42
N ILE A 5 -7.43 -36.79 -9.33
CA ILE A 5 -8.16 -37.16 -8.11
C ILE A 5 -8.31 -38.67 -8.04
N GLY A 6 -7.83 -39.30 -6.98
CA GLY A 6 -8.07 -40.69 -6.64
C GLY A 6 -6.90 -41.64 -6.80
N GLU A 7 -5.73 -41.18 -7.24
CA GLU A 7 -4.49 -41.96 -7.26
C GLU A 7 -3.43 -41.30 -6.38
N SER A 8 -2.70 -42.03 -5.55
CA SER A 8 -1.54 -41.50 -4.83
C SER A 8 -0.36 -41.35 -5.78
N THR A 9 0.42 -40.29 -5.58
CA THR A 9 1.62 -40.03 -6.40
C THR A 9 2.82 -39.69 -5.54
N ASP A 10 3.99 -40.17 -5.96
CA ASP A 10 5.25 -39.85 -5.28
C ASP A 10 5.77 -38.47 -5.63
N LEU A 11 5.36 -37.91 -6.78
CA LEU A 11 5.79 -36.61 -7.27
C LEU A 11 4.67 -35.93 -8.05
N MET A 12 4.30 -34.73 -7.64
CA MET A 12 3.34 -33.85 -8.31
C MET A 12 4.03 -32.58 -8.77
N GLY A 13 4.01 -32.29 -10.07
CA GLY A 13 4.61 -31.10 -10.66
C GLY A 13 3.58 -30.06 -11.09
N PHE A 14 3.77 -28.81 -10.68
CA PHE A 14 3.02 -27.63 -11.15
C PHE A 14 4.00 -26.74 -11.94
N GLU A 15 4.05 -26.94 -13.24
CA GLU A 15 4.94 -26.20 -14.14
C GLU A 15 4.32 -24.88 -14.57
N GLU A 16 5.16 -23.87 -14.81
CA GLU A 16 4.73 -22.49 -15.18
C GLU A 16 3.73 -21.89 -14.17
N ALA A 17 4.01 -22.09 -12.89
CA ALA A 17 3.12 -21.71 -11.80
C ALA A 17 2.68 -20.23 -11.83
N GLY A 18 3.55 -19.33 -12.28
CA GLY A 18 3.20 -17.92 -12.46
C GLY A 18 2.18 -17.63 -13.56
N LYS A 19 1.88 -18.61 -14.41
CA LYS A 19 0.86 -18.51 -15.48
C LYS A 19 -0.31 -19.48 -15.26
N PHE A 20 -0.29 -20.22 -14.18
CA PHE A 20 -1.28 -21.24 -13.88
C PHE A 20 -2.54 -20.59 -13.28
N GLU A 21 -3.59 -20.46 -14.08
CA GLU A 21 -4.87 -19.93 -13.60
C GLU A 21 -5.43 -20.84 -12.50
N HIS A 22 -5.83 -20.25 -11.35
CA HIS A 22 -6.33 -20.96 -10.18
C HIS A 22 -5.34 -21.98 -9.56
N LEU A 23 -4.05 -21.64 -9.50
CA LEU A 23 -3.00 -22.52 -8.94
C LEU A 23 -3.36 -23.02 -7.55
N MET A 24 -3.80 -22.13 -6.65
CA MET A 24 -4.20 -22.46 -5.28
C MET A 24 -5.31 -23.50 -5.25
N THR A 25 -6.32 -23.32 -6.08
CA THR A 25 -7.44 -24.27 -6.19
C THR A 25 -6.96 -25.63 -6.72
N ALA A 26 -6.11 -25.62 -7.75
CA ALA A 26 -5.56 -26.84 -8.31
C ALA A 26 -4.68 -27.59 -7.30
N TYR A 27 -3.86 -26.86 -6.55
CA TYR A 27 -3.03 -27.41 -5.48
C TYR A 27 -3.88 -28.08 -4.40
N THR A 28 -4.84 -27.35 -3.83
CA THR A 28 -5.73 -27.83 -2.76
C THR A 28 -6.52 -29.08 -3.18
N ILE A 29 -7.04 -29.09 -4.43
CA ILE A 29 -7.77 -30.27 -4.97
C ILE A 29 -6.84 -31.46 -5.15
N SER A 30 -5.56 -31.25 -5.49
CA SER A 30 -4.58 -32.29 -5.71
C SER A 30 -3.91 -32.78 -4.41
N GLU A 31 -4.04 -32.05 -3.32
CA GLU A 31 -3.37 -32.35 -2.05
C GLU A 31 -3.62 -33.79 -1.54
N PRO A 32 -4.85 -34.36 -1.63
CA PRO A 32 -5.09 -35.74 -1.22
C PRO A 32 -4.33 -36.81 -2.04
N THR A 33 -3.73 -36.47 -3.17
CA THR A 33 -2.96 -37.44 -3.98
C THR A 33 -1.52 -37.60 -3.49
N PHE A 34 -1.00 -36.64 -2.74
CA PHE A 34 0.36 -36.66 -2.19
C PHE A 34 0.42 -36.42 -0.67
N ARG A 35 -0.76 -36.46 -0.02
CA ARG A 35 -0.91 -36.29 1.44
C ARG A 35 -1.96 -37.27 1.98
N ASP A 36 -1.65 -37.90 3.11
CA ASP A 36 -2.57 -38.75 3.86
C ASP A 36 -2.69 -38.20 5.29
N GLY A 37 -3.80 -37.48 5.55
CA GLY A 37 -3.96 -36.70 6.76
C GLY A 37 -2.87 -35.63 6.91
N GLU A 38 -2.12 -35.67 8.00
CA GLU A 38 -0.99 -34.74 8.25
C GLU A 38 0.33 -35.21 7.65
N ILE A 39 0.36 -36.38 7.01
CA ILE A 39 1.61 -36.98 6.50
C ILE A 39 1.73 -36.72 5.00
N MET A 40 2.83 -36.12 4.57
CA MET A 40 3.18 -35.99 3.16
C MET A 40 3.67 -37.34 2.66
N THR A 41 2.96 -37.93 1.70
CA THR A 41 3.27 -39.23 1.07
C THR A 41 3.96 -39.04 -0.27
N GLY A 42 3.83 -37.87 -0.89
CA GLY A 42 4.50 -37.51 -2.13
C GLY A 42 5.11 -36.10 -2.04
N ILE A 43 5.84 -35.71 -3.05
CA ILE A 43 6.55 -34.40 -3.11
C ILE A 43 5.83 -33.50 -4.13
N PRO A 44 5.18 -32.41 -3.70
CA PRO A 44 4.73 -31.36 -4.61
C PRO A 44 5.91 -30.47 -5.02
N LEU A 45 6.11 -30.30 -6.32
CA LEU A 45 7.06 -29.34 -6.89
C LEU A 45 6.28 -28.26 -7.64
N ILE A 46 6.50 -27.01 -7.25
CA ILE A 46 5.87 -25.83 -7.86
C ILE A 46 6.99 -24.96 -8.40
N TRP A 47 7.01 -24.74 -9.72
CA TRP A 47 8.05 -23.93 -10.34
C TRP A 47 7.51 -23.17 -11.56
N GLY A 48 8.20 -22.12 -11.92
CA GLY A 48 7.87 -21.31 -13.09
C GLY A 48 8.52 -19.95 -13.03
N THR A 49 8.31 -19.19 -14.09
CA THR A 49 8.66 -17.78 -14.12
C THR A 49 7.53 -16.97 -13.48
N GLY A 50 7.86 -15.80 -12.90
CA GLY A 50 6.88 -14.78 -12.59
C GLY A 50 6.14 -14.41 -13.88
N GLY A 51 4.98 -13.82 -13.75
CA GLY A 51 4.14 -13.49 -14.89
C GLY A 51 3.24 -12.30 -14.61
N ASP A 52 2.13 -12.24 -15.34
CA ASP A 52 1.10 -11.26 -15.07
C ASP A 52 0.32 -11.66 -13.81
N MET A 53 0.25 -10.76 -12.83
CA MET A 53 -0.47 -10.98 -11.56
C MET A 53 -1.95 -11.36 -11.75
N GLU A 54 -2.51 -11.14 -12.93
CA GLU A 54 -3.89 -11.51 -13.26
C GLU A 54 -4.06 -13.00 -13.59
N LYS A 55 -2.96 -13.74 -13.88
CA LYS A 55 -2.99 -15.10 -14.41
C LYS A 55 -2.35 -16.16 -13.51
N GLY A 56 -2.58 -16.11 -12.21
CA GLY A 56 -2.05 -17.11 -11.28
C GLY A 56 -0.73 -16.73 -10.60
N THR A 57 -0.04 -15.71 -11.06
CA THR A 57 1.19 -15.20 -10.42
C THR A 57 0.97 -14.83 -8.96
N ARG A 58 -0.23 -14.38 -8.59
CA ARG A 58 -0.60 -14.06 -7.22
C ARG A 58 -0.57 -15.28 -6.30
N ASP A 59 -1.19 -16.37 -6.71
CA ASP A 59 -1.21 -17.62 -5.94
C ASP A 59 0.21 -18.16 -5.79
N PHE A 60 1.01 -18.08 -6.86
CA PHE A 60 2.41 -18.48 -6.84
C PHE A 60 3.28 -17.61 -5.92
N ALA A 61 3.08 -16.29 -5.94
CA ALA A 61 3.76 -15.37 -5.03
C ALA A 61 3.40 -15.64 -3.56
N GLU A 62 2.12 -15.91 -3.27
CA GLU A 62 1.66 -16.27 -1.93
C GLU A 62 2.35 -17.55 -1.43
N MET A 63 2.36 -18.61 -2.23
CA MET A 63 3.03 -19.87 -1.89
C MET A 63 4.55 -19.72 -1.78
N PHE A 64 5.14 -18.80 -2.56
CA PHE A 64 6.57 -18.51 -2.50
C PHE A 64 6.99 -17.82 -1.21
N TYR A 65 6.26 -16.77 -0.80
CA TYR A 65 6.59 -15.98 0.41
C TYR A 65 6.02 -16.56 1.71
N ASN A 66 5.14 -17.55 1.62
CA ASN A 66 4.52 -18.19 2.77
C ASN A 66 4.35 -19.69 2.51
N PRO A 67 5.44 -20.45 2.39
CA PRO A 67 5.40 -21.86 1.99
C PRO A 67 4.82 -22.81 3.04
N GLU A 68 4.98 -22.50 4.34
CA GLU A 68 4.62 -23.39 5.46
C GLU A 68 3.14 -23.80 5.48
N PRO A 69 2.15 -22.88 5.33
CA PRO A 69 0.72 -23.25 5.34
C PRO A 69 0.32 -24.24 4.24
N TYR A 70 1.12 -24.32 3.19
CA TYR A 70 0.89 -25.24 2.05
C TYR A 70 1.71 -26.53 2.17
N GLY A 71 2.41 -26.75 3.30
CA GLY A 71 3.29 -27.89 3.47
C GLY A 71 4.49 -27.88 2.51
N LEU A 72 4.83 -26.72 1.96
CA LEU A 72 5.99 -26.54 1.10
C LEU A 72 7.24 -26.25 1.94
N ARG A 73 8.40 -26.65 1.43
CA ARG A 73 9.67 -26.40 2.11
C ARG A 73 10.07 -24.93 1.93
N GLY A 74 10.19 -24.20 3.04
CA GLY A 74 10.81 -22.88 3.09
C GLY A 74 12.33 -22.95 3.12
N TYR A 75 12.95 -21.88 2.63
CA TYR A 75 14.38 -21.61 2.69
C TYR A 75 14.57 -20.17 3.20
N GLU A 76 15.65 -19.93 3.93
CA GLU A 76 15.99 -18.57 4.38
C GLU A 76 15.98 -17.60 3.20
N ASN A 77 15.26 -16.49 3.34
CA ASN A 77 15.21 -15.46 2.29
C ASN A 77 16.50 -14.64 2.28
N ILE A 78 17.43 -15.08 1.45
CA ILE A 78 18.70 -14.39 1.20
C ILE A 78 18.65 -13.42 0.02
N TYR A 79 17.48 -13.28 -0.61
CA TYR A 79 17.33 -12.53 -1.88
C TYR A 79 16.87 -11.09 -1.67
N ASP A 80 16.12 -10.84 -0.60
CA ASP A 80 15.60 -9.51 -0.27
C ASP A 80 16.43 -8.88 0.87
N GLU A 81 16.72 -7.58 0.76
CA GLU A 81 17.52 -6.87 1.76
C GLU A 81 16.87 -6.93 3.15
N ASN A 82 17.67 -7.29 4.16
CA ASN A 82 17.23 -7.39 5.55
C ASN A 82 16.08 -8.37 5.82
N ALA A 83 15.83 -9.32 4.94
CA ALA A 83 14.86 -10.38 5.17
C ALA A 83 15.34 -11.34 6.29
N THR A 84 14.38 -11.82 7.09
CA THR A 84 14.66 -12.76 8.21
C THR A 84 13.71 -13.96 8.22
N GLY A 85 12.80 -14.05 7.25
CA GLY A 85 11.84 -15.15 7.12
C GLY A 85 12.22 -16.14 6.03
N ASP A 86 11.40 -17.17 5.89
CA ASP A 86 11.54 -18.18 4.86
C ASP A 86 10.72 -17.85 3.61
N CYS A 87 11.23 -18.28 2.46
CA CYS A 87 10.53 -18.21 1.18
C CYS A 87 10.84 -19.44 0.32
N GLY A 88 10.24 -19.53 -0.86
CA GLY A 88 10.62 -20.51 -1.87
C GLY A 88 12.06 -20.29 -2.37
N TRP A 89 12.57 -21.25 -3.09
CA TRP A 89 13.89 -21.13 -3.70
C TRP A 89 13.82 -20.29 -4.97
N PHE A 90 14.57 -19.20 -5.02
CA PHE A 90 14.66 -18.32 -6.18
C PHE A 90 15.97 -18.56 -6.94
N ILE A 91 15.86 -18.68 -8.26
CA ILE A 91 17.00 -18.79 -9.17
C ILE A 91 16.96 -17.59 -10.10
N ASP A 92 17.91 -16.69 -9.97
CA ASP A 92 18.03 -15.53 -10.87
C ASP A 92 18.65 -15.93 -12.23
N ASP A 93 18.39 -15.12 -13.25
CA ASP A 93 18.92 -15.35 -14.61
C ASP A 93 20.45 -15.35 -14.67
N MET A 94 21.13 -14.87 -13.65
CA MET A 94 22.60 -14.80 -13.60
C MET A 94 23.23 -16.16 -13.23
N TRP A 95 22.45 -17.15 -12.79
CA TRP A 95 22.94 -18.52 -12.60
C TRP A 95 23.22 -19.22 -13.93
N TYR A 96 22.38 -18.95 -14.92
CA TYR A 96 22.59 -19.44 -16.27
C TYR A 96 22.18 -18.37 -17.27
N TYR A 97 23.14 -17.54 -17.65
CA TYR A 97 22.92 -16.45 -18.59
C TYR A 97 23.57 -16.79 -19.93
N PRO A 98 22.84 -17.42 -20.88
CA PRO A 98 23.38 -17.76 -22.17
C PRO A 98 23.60 -16.47 -22.97
N GLY A 99 24.81 -16.25 -23.43
CA GLY A 99 25.08 -15.07 -24.23
C GLY A 99 26.56 -14.89 -24.51
N LEU A 100 26.84 -13.88 -25.29
CA LEU A 100 28.18 -13.49 -25.68
C LEU A 100 28.34 -11.99 -25.46
N VAL A 101 29.45 -11.60 -24.88
CA VAL A 101 29.84 -10.18 -24.81
C VAL A 101 30.95 -9.92 -25.79
N ILE A 102 30.90 -8.80 -26.53
CA ILE A 102 31.95 -8.35 -27.38
C ILE A 102 32.80 -7.37 -26.57
N LYS A 103 33.98 -7.80 -26.11
CA LYS A 103 34.97 -6.91 -25.49
C LYS A 103 35.92 -6.37 -26.55
N LYS A 104 36.22 -5.07 -26.43
CA LYS A 104 37.18 -4.39 -27.29
C LYS A 104 38.50 -4.31 -26.55
N TYR A 105 39.54 -4.82 -27.17
CA TYR A 105 40.91 -4.72 -26.67
C TYR A 105 41.75 -3.92 -27.66
N PHE A 106 42.69 -3.16 -27.16
CA PHE A 106 43.73 -2.52 -27.98
C PHE A 106 44.99 -3.39 -27.90
N ILE A 107 45.30 -4.02 -29.00
CA ILE A 107 46.52 -4.82 -29.17
C ILE A 107 47.32 -4.18 -30.28
N ASP A 108 48.57 -3.83 -30.00
CA ASP A 108 49.49 -3.13 -30.94
C ASP A 108 48.85 -1.89 -31.59
N GLY A 109 48.11 -1.09 -30.77
CA GLY A 109 47.46 0.15 -31.24
C GLY A 109 46.23 -0.05 -32.13
N LYS A 110 45.80 -1.31 -32.35
CA LYS A 110 44.59 -1.62 -33.11
C LYS A 110 43.48 -2.15 -32.23
N GLU A 111 42.26 -1.64 -32.47
CA GLU A 111 41.04 -2.17 -31.80
C GLU A 111 40.78 -3.59 -32.30
N LYS A 112 40.80 -4.56 -31.40
CA LYS A 112 40.43 -5.95 -31.65
C LYS A 112 39.17 -6.29 -30.87
N LYS A 113 38.13 -6.77 -31.54
CA LYS A 113 36.91 -7.27 -30.93
C LYS A 113 37.05 -8.76 -30.62
N VAL A 114 36.85 -9.14 -29.36
CA VAL A 114 36.85 -10.53 -28.92
C VAL A 114 35.48 -10.85 -28.35
N THR A 115 34.90 -11.93 -28.81
CA THR A 115 33.62 -12.43 -28.26
C THR A 115 33.92 -13.38 -27.12
N ILE A 116 33.37 -13.06 -25.93
CA ILE A 116 33.54 -13.87 -24.71
C ILE A 116 32.17 -14.44 -24.31
N PRO A 117 32.03 -15.75 -24.11
CA PRO A 117 30.80 -16.32 -23.59
C PRO A 117 30.59 -15.92 -22.12
N PHE A 118 29.32 -15.78 -21.70
CA PHE A 118 28.96 -15.56 -20.30
C PHE A 118 28.96 -16.82 -19.45
N VAL A 119 29.23 -17.96 -20.05
CA VAL A 119 29.32 -19.25 -19.37
C VAL A 119 30.75 -19.83 -19.49
N ASP A 120 31.19 -20.49 -18.45
CA ASP A 120 32.46 -21.23 -18.44
C ASP A 120 32.36 -22.52 -19.22
N LYS A 121 33.45 -23.32 -19.23
CA LYS A 121 33.48 -24.61 -19.93
C LYS A 121 32.57 -25.68 -19.32
N GLN A 122 32.13 -25.48 -18.07
CA GLN A 122 31.22 -26.34 -17.32
C GLN A 122 29.75 -25.92 -17.50
N GLY A 123 29.49 -24.79 -18.16
CA GLY A 123 28.15 -24.25 -18.36
C GLY A 123 27.69 -23.29 -17.24
N ASN A 124 28.53 -22.97 -16.26
CA ASN A 124 28.19 -22.01 -15.21
C ASN A 124 28.32 -20.58 -15.71
N SER A 125 27.43 -19.71 -15.26
CA SER A 125 27.52 -18.27 -15.60
C SER A 125 28.75 -17.63 -15.01
N ILE A 126 29.42 -16.80 -15.80
CA ILE A 126 30.38 -15.81 -15.31
C ILE A 126 29.57 -14.65 -14.76
N ARG A 127 29.25 -14.73 -13.47
CA ARG A 127 28.21 -13.93 -12.79
C ARG A 127 28.41 -12.43 -12.97
N ASP A 128 29.61 -11.91 -12.72
CA ASP A 128 29.91 -10.48 -12.87
C ASP A 128 29.65 -9.96 -14.29
N ALA A 129 30.04 -10.74 -15.30
CA ALA A 129 29.83 -10.37 -16.69
C ALA A 129 28.35 -10.46 -17.11
N ALA A 130 27.61 -11.43 -16.56
CA ALA A 130 26.18 -11.56 -16.77
C ALA A 130 25.43 -10.38 -16.15
N GLU A 131 25.80 -9.99 -14.93
CA GLU A 131 25.21 -8.87 -14.21
C GLU A 131 25.44 -7.54 -14.92
N GLU A 132 26.69 -7.25 -15.32
CA GLU A 132 27.02 -6.06 -16.11
C GLU A 132 26.19 -5.97 -17.39
N SER A 133 26.02 -7.11 -18.10
CA SER A 133 25.22 -7.17 -19.32
C SER A 133 23.73 -6.95 -19.05
N LEU A 134 23.20 -7.54 -17.98
CA LEU A 134 21.81 -7.38 -17.58
C LEU A 134 21.51 -5.93 -17.21
N ASP A 135 22.39 -5.29 -16.44
CA ASP A 135 22.27 -3.89 -16.05
C ASP A 135 22.34 -2.94 -17.25
N ALA A 136 23.25 -3.19 -18.17
CA ALA A 136 23.29 -2.40 -19.41
C ALA A 136 22.01 -2.52 -20.24
N LYS A 137 21.38 -3.72 -20.27
CA LYS A 137 20.08 -3.92 -20.93
C LYS A 137 18.95 -3.21 -20.18
N ARG A 138 18.95 -3.24 -18.84
CA ARG A 138 17.98 -2.56 -17.99
C ARG A 138 18.03 -1.05 -18.21
N GLU A 139 19.22 -0.45 -18.16
CA GLU A 139 19.42 0.98 -18.41
C GLU A 139 18.97 1.42 -19.80
N LYS A 140 19.23 0.60 -20.81
CA LYS A 140 18.73 0.87 -22.17
C LYS A 140 17.20 0.86 -22.22
N ARG A 141 16.54 -0.11 -21.56
CA ARG A 141 15.07 -0.24 -21.56
C ARG A 141 14.38 0.78 -20.66
N ARG A 142 15.03 1.22 -19.59
CA ARG A 142 14.54 2.28 -18.69
C ARG A 142 14.27 3.61 -19.41
N LYS A 143 14.97 3.86 -20.54
CA LYS A 143 14.73 5.03 -21.40
C LYS A 143 13.48 4.90 -22.29
N GLY A 144 12.87 3.72 -22.34
CA GLY A 144 11.64 3.45 -23.08
C GLY A 144 10.37 3.59 -22.24
N SER A 145 9.30 2.90 -22.64
CA SER A 145 8.07 2.89 -21.87
C SER A 145 8.23 2.10 -20.56
N ARG A 146 7.60 2.57 -19.48
CA ARG A 146 7.61 1.92 -18.16
C ARG A 146 7.06 0.47 -18.24
N SER A 147 6.00 0.25 -19.03
CA SER A 147 5.43 -1.08 -19.23
C SER A 147 6.44 -2.05 -19.87
N ALA A 148 7.13 -1.63 -20.94
CA ALA A 148 8.14 -2.48 -21.58
C ALA A 148 9.35 -2.74 -20.65
N TYR A 149 9.71 -1.79 -19.81
CA TYR A 149 10.75 -1.96 -18.80
C TYR A 149 10.31 -2.97 -17.72
N ASN A 150 9.10 -2.83 -17.18
CA ASN A 150 8.56 -3.75 -16.18
C ASN A 150 8.44 -5.17 -16.74
N THR A 151 7.92 -5.33 -17.98
CA THR A 151 7.89 -6.65 -18.65
C THR A 151 9.27 -7.27 -18.74
N PHE A 152 10.30 -6.48 -19.04
CA PHE A 152 11.66 -6.99 -19.11
C PHE A 152 12.18 -7.45 -17.76
N ILE A 153 11.90 -6.69 -16.68
CA ILE A 153 12.31 -7.03 -15.32
C ILE A 153 11.64 -8.33 -14.85
N THR A 154 10.34 -8.51 -15.10
CA THR A 154 9.63 -9.74 -14.72
C THR A 154 10.12 -10.98 -15.46
N GLN A 155 10.63 -10.83 -16.66
CA GLN A 155 11.19 -11.93 -17.46
C GLN A 155 12.65 -12.21 -17.13
N GLN A 156 13.39 -11.25 -16.60
CA GLN A 156 14.79 -11.38 -16.19
C GLN A 156 14.98 -10.74 -14.80
N PRO A 157 14.36 -11.31 -13.75
CA PRO A 157 14.38 -10.74 -12.41
C PRO A 157 15.74 -10.97 -11.72
N LYS A 158 16.17 -10.01 -10.90
CA LYS A 158 17.32 -10.17 -10.01
C LYS A 158 16.93 -10.66 -8.62
N ASN A 159 15.66 -10.47 -8.26
CA ASN A 159 15.11 -10.89 -6.98
C ASN A 159 13.63 -11.32 -7.13
N PRO A 160 13.05 -11.97 -6.12
CA PRO A 160 11.66 -12.42 -6.18
C PRO A 160 10.64 -11.29 -6.37
N ALA A 161 10.87 -10.12 -5.74
CA ALA A 161 9.96 -8.99 -5.87
C ALA A 161 9.84 -8.50 -7.32
N GLU A 162 10.93 -8.57 -8.10
CA GLU A 162 10.90 -8.28 -9.53
C GLU A 162 10.16 -9.36 -10.34
N ALA A 163 10.29 -10.64 -9.96
CA ALA A 163 9.62 -11.76 -10.64
C ALA A 163 8.10 -11.66 -10.52
N PHE A 164 7.60 -11.15 -9.41
CA PHE A 164 6.17 -11.02 -9.12
C PHE A 164 5.61 -9.63 -9.41
N LEU A 165 6.24 -8.89 -10.31
CA LEU A 165 5.83 -7.54 -10.66
C LEU A 165 4.64 -7.53 -11.61
N ARG A 166 3.67 -6.63 -11.38
CA ARG A 166 2.60 -6.38 -12.34
C ARG A 166 3.08 -5.50 -13.51
N VAL A 167 2.81 -5.94 -14.73
CA VAL A 167 3.35 -5.30 -15.95
C VAL A 167 2.40 -4.30 -16.59
N GLN A 168 1.08 -4.44 -16.43
CA GLN A 168 0.10 -3.67 -17.20
C GLN A 168 -0.65 -2.60 -16.40
N GLY A 169 -0.78 -1.42 -17.03
CA GLY A 169 -1.86 -0.44 -16.79
C GLY A 169 -1.95 0.25 -15.43
N THR A 170 -0.99 0.09 -14.52
CA THR A 170 -1.08 0.73 -13.22
C THR A 170 -0.40 2.10 -13.19
N MET A 171 -1.03 3.04 -12.49
CA MET A 171 -0.44 4.35 -12.18
C MET A 171 0.54 4.27 -11.00
N PHE A 172 0.46 3.23 -10.19
CA PHE A 172 1.26 3.04 -8.98
C PHE A 172 2.65 2.47 -9.28
N ASP A 173 3.59 2.66 -8.37
CA ASP A 173 4.91 2.03 -8.40
C ASP A 173 4.83 0.62 -7.80
N THR A 174 4.40 -0.32 -8.65
CA THR A 174 4.19 -1.71 -8.24
C THR A 174 5.48 -2.43 -7.88
N LEU A 175 6.61 -2.05 -8.48
CA LEU A 175 7.92 -2.61 -8.13
C LEU A 175 8.26 -2.29 -6.68
N ARG A 176 8.17 -1.02 -6.32
CA ARG A 176 8.46 -0.57 -4.96
C ARG A 176 7.44 -1.10 -3.95
N ALA A 177 6.15 -1.16 -4.32
CA ALA A 177 5.12 -1.77 -3.50
C ALA A 177 5.38 -3.26 -3.24
N SER A 178 5.82 -4.01 -4.28
CA SER A 178 6.17 -5.42 -4.15
C SER A 178 7.41 -5.62 -3.27
N ALA A 179 8.44 -4.80 -3.42
CA ALA A 179 9.62 -4.82 -2.56
C ALA A 179 9.24 -4.54 -1.09
N ARG A 180 8.36 -3.54 -0.86
CA ARG A 180 7.88 -3.23 0.49
C ARG A 180 7.06 -4.37 1.09
N LEU A 181 6.15 -4.97 0.31
CA LEU A 181 5.36 -6.13 0.75
C LEU A 181 6.25 -7.32 1.09
N SER A 182 7.20 -7.66 0.22
CA SER A 182 8.19 -8.72 0.45
C SER A 182 8.97 -8.48 1.75
N HIS A 183 9.47 -7.26 1.96
CA HIS A 183 10.16 -6.89 3.20
C HIS A 183 9.30 -7.08 4.46
N ILE A 184 8.00 -6.78 4.42
CA ILE A 184 7.09 -7.00 5.56
C ILE A 184 6.87 -8.50 5.79
N LEU A 185 6.58 -9.26 4.72
CA LEU A 185 6.26 -10.69 4.81
C LEU A 185 7.45 -11.51 5.31
N THR A 186 8.66 -11.21 4.86
CA THR A 186 9.87 -11.92 5.27
C THR A 186 10.41 -11.49 6.63
N ASN A 187 10.06 -10.30 7.13
CA ASN A 187 10.43 -9.81 8.45
C ASN A 187 9.24 -9.81 9.42
N GLN A 188 8.31 -10.74 9.28
CA GLN A 188 7.06 -10.77 10.05
C GLN A 188 7.28 -10.66 11.56
N SER A 189 8.28 -11.34 12.13
CA SER A 189 8.57 -11.29 13.57
C SER A 189 8.86 -9.87 14.07
N LYS A 190 9.58 -9.06 13.31
CA LYS A 190 9.85 -7.66 13.66
C LYS A 190 8.63 -6.76 13.50
N PHE A 191 7.76 -7.06 12.51
CA PHE A 191 6.56 -6.27 12.25
C PHE A 191 5.39 -6.68 13.13
N ILE A 192 5.26 -7.97 13.51
CA ILE A 192 4.21 -8.45 14.41
C ILE A 192 4.25 -7.69 15.74
N ASP A 193 5.44 -7.45 16.29
CA ASP A 193 5.60 -6.69 17.53
C ASP A 193 5.24 -5.20 17.40
N SER A 194 5.16 -4.69 16.17
CA SER A 194 4.83 -3.30 15.87
C SER A 194 3.43 -3.09 15.28
N ILE A 195 2.67 -4.17 15.05
CA ILE A 195 1.28 -4.12 14.57
C ILE A 195 0.39 -4.71 15.66
N TRP A 196 -0.43 -3.86 16.25
CA TRP A 196 -1.34 -4.30 17.29
C TRP A 196 -2.71 -4.64 16.70
N LYS A 197 -3.11 -5.88 16.83
CA LYS A 197 -4.48 -6.28 16.57
C LYS A 197 -5.35 -5.82 17.75
N ALA A 198 -6.39 -5.06 17.46
CA ALA A 198 -7.15 -4.35 18.46
C ALA A 198 -8.64 -4.66 18.44
N ASN A 199 -9.22 -4.71 19.65
CA ASN A 199 -10.61 -4.40 19.89
C ASN A 199 -10.70 -3.00 20.51
N LEU A 200 -11.56 -2.17 19.96
CA LEU A 200 -11.86 -0.86 20.52
C LEU A 200 -13.22 -0.94 21.23
N ILE A 201 -13.20 -0.90 22.55
CA ILE A 201 -14.39 -1.01 23.39
C ILE A 201 -14.81 0.35 23.96
N VAL A 202 -16.11 0.52 24.17
CA VAL A 202 -16.64 1.71 24.82
C VAL A 202 -16.63 1.50 26.34
N ASP A 203 -15.91 2.33 27.07
CA ASP A 203 -15.98 2.34 28.53
C ASP A 203 -17.38 2.80 28.97
N PRO A 204 -18.15 1.97 29.67
CA PRO A 204 -19.50 2.31 30.07
C PRO A 204 -19.58 3.48 31.05
N LEU A 205 -18.49 3.78 31.79
CA LEU A 205 -18.48 4.82 32.81
C LEU A 205 -18.29 6.23 32.23
N ASN A 206 -17.45 6.36 31.22
CA ASN A 206 -17.07 7.68 30.68
C ASN A 206 -17.25 7.81 29.18
N GLN A 207 -17.77 6.75 28.51
CA GLN A 207 -18.01 6.69 27.06
C GLN A 207 -16.72 6.90 26.20
N ARG A 208 -15.54 6.78 26.82
CA ARG A 208 -14.26 6.81 26.10
C ARG A 208 -14.00 5.47 25.42
N ILE A 209 -13.24 5.52 24.34
CA ILE A 209 -12.81 4.32 23.65
C ILE A 209 -11.52 3.81 24.30
N LYS A 210 -11.54 2.54 24.70
CA LYS A 210 -10.38 1.83 25.23
C LYS A 210 -9.86 0.82 24.22
N PHE A 211 -8.55 0.70 24.19
CA PHE A 211 -7.83 -0.31 23.43
C PHE A 211 -7.73 -1.61 24.23
N GLU A 212 -8.03 -2.73 23.59
CA GLU A 212 -7.75 -4.07 24.08
C GLU A 212 -7.06 -4.88 22.98
N TYR A 213 -6.11 -5.73 23.35
CA TYR A 213 -5.47 -6.64 22.40
C TYR A 213 -6.47 -7.70 21.93
N ASN A 214 -6.51 -7.93 20.62
CA ASN A 214 -7.28 -9.01 19.99
C ASN A 214 -6.35 -10.06 19.38
N ASN A 215 -5.78 -10.91 20.22
CA ASN A 215 -4.81 -11.92 19.76
C ASN A 215 -5.44 -13.00 18.86
N SER A 216 -6.75 -13.23 18.97
CA SER A 216 -7.49 -14.21 18.15
C SER A 216 -8.01 -13.64 16.84
N GLY A 217 -7.98 -12.32 16.65
CA GLY A 217 -8.45 -11.68 15.43
C GLY A 217 -7.57 -12.03 14.23
N ILE A 218 -8.21 -12.32 13.11
CA ILE A 218 -7.53 -12.63 11.84
C ILE A 218 -7.71 -11.45 10.90
N PRO A 219 -6.63 -10.74 10.52
CA PRO A 219 -6.73 -9.65 9.57
C PRO A 219 -7.02 -10.17 8.16
N LEU A 220 -7.75 -9.38 7.37
CA LEU A 220 -8.02 -9.70 5.98
C LEU A 220 -6.84 -9.25 5.11
N HIS A 221 -5.79 -10.06 5.05
CA HIS A 221 -4.61 -9.79 4.25
C HIS A 221 -4.67 -10.34 2.81
N ASN A 222 -5.66 -11.20 2.51
CA ASN A 222 -5.77 -11.80 1.19
C ASN A 222 -6.54 -10.92 0.21
N PHE A 223 -6.08 -10.91 -1.04
CA PHE A 223 -6.76 -10.31 -2.16
C PHE A 223 -6.65 -11.24 -3.39
N PRO A 224 -7.76 -11.67 -4.01
CA PRO A 224 -9.16 -11.44 -3.62
C PRO A 224 -9.50 -12.09 -2.27
N ILE A 225 -10.57 -11.59 -1.65
CA ILE A 225 -10.96 -12.00 -0.30
C ILE A 225 -11.53 -13.40 -0.34
N SER A 226 -11.12 -14.24 0.63
CA SER A 226 -11.67 -15.57 0.84
C SER A 226 -13.10 -15.50 1.40
N ASP A 227 -13.96 -16.43 1.01
CA ASP A 227 -15.35 -16.47 1.50
C ASP A 227 -15.50 -16.93 2.94
N THR A 228 -14.44 -17.47 3.57
CA THR A 228 -14.53 -18.15 4.87
C THR A 228 -14.36 -17.22 6.08
N HIS A 229 -13.62 -16.12 5.96
CA HIS A 229 -13.40 -15.15 7.06
C HIS A 229 -13.43 -13.73 6.51
N LYS A 230 -14.53 -13.00 6.78
CA LYS A 230 -14.71 -11.63 6.30
C LYS A 230 -14.73 -10.58 7.41
N ASP A 231 -14.75 -10.97 8.68
CA ASP A 231 -14.90 -10.02 9.79
C ASP A 231 -13.71 -9.05 9.91
N GLY A 232 -12.50 -9.55 9.64
CA GLY A 232 -11.29 -8.77 9.79
C GLY A 232 -10.96 -8.43 11.25
N VAL A 233 -9.90 -7.66 11.44
CA VAL A 233 -9.50 -7.11 12.73
C VAL A 233 -8.89 -5.73 12.54
N ILE A 234 -9.03 -4.85 13.54
CA ILE A 234 -8.39 -3.54 13.51
C ILE A 234 -6.87 -3.73 13.67
N GLU A 235 -6.10 -3.21 12.73
CA GLU A 235 -4.64 -3.17 12.79
C GLU A 235 -4.20 -1.74 13.14
N ILE A 236 -3.58 -1.58 14.29
CA ILE A 236 -3.00 -0.31 14.74
C ILE A 236 -1.49 -0.37 14.54
N TYR A 237 -0.97 0.53 13.74
CA TYR A 237 0.47 0.66 13.44
C TYR A 237 1.16 1.67 14.37
N GLU A 238 0.42 2.70 14.78
CA GLU A 238 0.88 3.72 15.73
C GLU A 238 -0.30 4.12 16.63
N GLN A 239 -0.08 4.12 17.94
CA GLN A 239 -1.09 4.58 18.90
C GLN A 239 -1.32 6.09 18.76
N PRO A 240 -2.53 6.59 19.03
CA PRO A 240 -2.76 8.03 19.03
C PRO A 240 -1.90 8.72 20.11
N ILE A 241 -1.27 9.81 19.72
CA ILE A 241 -0.51 10.63 20.67
C ILE A 241 -1.49 11.49 21.45
N VAL A 242 -1.40 11.38 22.77
CA VAL A 242 -2.22 12.16 23.72
C VAL A 242 -1.38 13.28 24.31
N ASP A 243 -2.05 14.37 24.69
CA ASP A 243 -1.47 15.46 25.43
C ASP A 243 -1.34 15.15 26.94
N GLU A 244 -0.90 16.12 27.74
CA GLU A 244 -0.74 15.98 29.18
C GLU A 244 -2.06 15.70 29.92
N THR A 245 -3.22 16.00 29.30
CA THR A 245 -4.56 15.71 29.83
C THR A 245 -5.07 14.33 29.46
N GLY A 246 -4.33 13.59 28.63
CA GLY A 246 -4.72 12.30 28.10
C GLY A 246 -5.70 12.38 26.91
N GLU A 247 -5.85 13.58 26.32
CA GLU A 247 -6.71 13.78 25.15
C GLU A 247 -5.91 13.77 23.85
N VAL A 248 -6.50 13.19 22.80
CA VAL A 248 -5.90 13.19 21.46
C VAL A 248 -6.12 14.54 20.80
N MET A 249 -5.05 15.15 20.28
CA MET A 249 -5.10 16.46 19.65
C MET A 249 -6.07 16.48 18.47
N PHE A 250 -7.07 17.37 18.52
CA PHE A 250 -8.04 17.55 17.44
C PHE A 250 -7.37 18.04 16.15
N GLY A 251 -7.76 17.44 15.02
CA GLY A 251 -7.26 17.82 13.70
C GLY A 251 -5.86 17.28 13.35
N ARG A 252 -5.26 16.45 14.22
CA ARG A 252 -4.02 15.74 13.91
C ARG A 252 -4.28 14.54 13.01
N TYR A 253 -5.33 13.77 13.32
CA TYR A 253 -5.66 12.55 12.55
C TYR A 253 -6.85 12.82 11.64
N ILE A 254 -6.75 12.26 10.43
CA ILE A 254 -7.85 12.20 9.48
C ILE A 254 -8.08 10.75 9.07
N ALA A 255 -9.28 10.45 8.61
CA ALA A 255 -9.61 9.12 8.11
C ALA A 255 -10.34 9.18 6.78
N ALA A 256 -10.37 8.06 6.08
CA ALA A 256 -11.31 7.86 5.00
C ALA A 256 -11.91 6.45 5.03
N ILE A 257 -13.15 6.35 4.59
CA ILE A 257 -13.95 5.14 4.68
C ILE A 257 -14.59 4.85 3.34
N ASP A 258 -14.38 3.64 2.86
CA ASP A 258 -15.17 3.02 1.82
C ASP A 258 -16.13 2.03 2.49
N PRO A 259 -17.38 2.41 2.78
CA PRO A 259 -18.35 1.53 3.44
C PRO A 259 -19.07 0.65 2.41
N TYR A 260 -19.88 -0.28 2.89
CA TYR A 260 -20.89 -1.00 2.09
C TYR A 260 -22.26 -0.81 2.73
N ASP A 261 -23.34 -0.94 1.96
CA ASP A 261 -24.71 -0.68 2.43
C ASP A 261 -25.51 -1.96 2.71
N ASP A 262 -25.20 -3.06 2.00
CA ASP A 262 -26.01 -4.28 2.04
C ASP A 262 -25.41 -5.35 2.93
N ASP A 263 -26.20 -5.90 3.87
CA ASP A 263 -25.80 -7.03 4.72
C ASP A 263 -25.63 -8.31 3.89
N GLU A 264 -26.54 -8.55 2.95
CA GLU A 264 -26.49 -9.67 2.01
C GLU A 264 -26.03 -9.20 0.64
N SER A 265 -24.87 -9.62 0.22
CA SER A 265 -24.35 -9.34 -1.12
C SER A 265 -23.67 -10.58 -1.68
N SER A 266 -23.98 -10.89 -2.93
CA SER A 266 -23.25 -11.88 -3.74
C SER A 266 -21.86 -11.38 -4.15
N THR A 267 -21.51 -10.12 -3.79
CA THR A 267 -20.23 -9.51 -4.13
C THR A 267 -19.16 -9.80 -3.07
N THR A 268 -17.90 -9.80 -3.49
CA THR A 268 -16.72 -9.92 -2.63
C THR A 268 -16.33 -8.59 -1.98
N SER A 269 -17.11 -7.50 -2.18
CA SER A 269 -16.82 -6.17 -1.62
C SER A 269 -16.89 -6.20 -0.09
N VAL A 270 -15.92 -5.57 0.54
CA VAL A 270 -15.80 -5.38 1.99
C VAL A 270 -15.70 -3.90 2.31
N GLY A 271 -15.84 -3.53 3.58
CA GLY A 271 -15.57 -2.15 3.98
C GLY A 271 -14.10 -1.94 4.33
N SER A 272 -13.60 -0.74 4.10
CA SER A 272 -12.25 -0.34 4.46
C SER A 272 -12.25 1.03 5.14
N ILE A 273 -11.43 1.19 6.19
CA ILE A 273 -11.11 2.48 6.81
C ILE A 273 -9.60 2.60 7.01
N LEU A 274 -9.06 3.73 6.56
CA LEU A 274 -7.67 4.12 6.77
C LEU A 274 -7.61 5.37 7.63
N VAL A 275 -6.67 5.42 8.58
CA VAL A 275 -6.40 6.62 9.41
C VAL A 275 -4.97 7.09 9.13
N LEU A 276 -4.82 8.40 8.92
CA LEU A 276 -3.55 9.07 8.65
C LEU A 276 -3.24 10.10 9.75
N ASP A 277 -2.01 10.12 10.22
CA ASP A 277 -1.45 11.24 11.02
C ASP A 277 -0.94 12.34 10.08
N LEU A 278 -1.57 13.51 10.11
CA LEU A 278 -1.19 14.65 9.26
C LEU A 278 0.17 15.26 9.59
N LEU A 279 0.74 15.00 10.77
CA LEU A 279 2.06 15.52 11.15
C LEU A 279 3.18 14.64 10.60
N THR A 280 3.02 13.34 10.70
CA THR A 280 4.04 12.37 10.22
C THR A 280 3.77 11.87 8.81
N ASP A 281 2.61 12.21 8.24
CA ASP A 281 2.14 11.80 6.92
C ASP A 281 2.09 10.28 6.74
N ARG A 282 1.81 9.53 7.84
CA ARG A 282 1.80 8.07 7.88
C ARG A 282 0.41 7.51 8.12
N ILE A 283 0.12 6.38 7.49
CA ILE A 283 -1.07 5.58 7.82
C ILE A 283 -0.79 4.89 9.16
N VAL A 284 -1.61 5.19 10.16
CA VAL A 284 -1.43 4.75 11.56
C VAL A 284 -2.40 3.65 11.98
N CYS A 285 -3.49 3.45 11.23
CA CYS A 285 -4.48 2.40 11.51
C CYS A 285 -5.17 1.99 10.22
N HIS A 286 -5.52 0.71 10.14
CA HIS A 286 -6.31 0.15 9.07
C HIS A 286 -7.30 -0.88 9.64
N TYR A 287 -8.51 -0.88 9.14
CA TYR A 287 -9.47 -1.97 9.32
C TYR A 287 -10.15 -2.26 8.00
N LYS A 288 -10.09 -3.52 7.61
CA LYS A 288 -10.77 -4.09 6.46
C LYS A 288 -11.64 -5.22 6.94
N GLY A 289 -12.94 -5.19 6.61
CA GLY A 289 -13.83 -6.21 7.09
C GLY A 289 -15.24 -6.13 6.50
N ARG A 290 -15.92 -7.28 6.57
CA ARG A 290 -17.34 -7.42 6.31
C ARG A 290 -17.94 -8.32 7.39
N PRO A 291 -18.16 -7.79 8.61
CA PRO A 291 -18.88 -8.52 9.65
C PRO A 291 -20.30 -8.84 9.22
N SER A 292 -21.00 -9.64 10.04
CA SER A 292 -22.34 -10.17 9.71
C SER A 292 -23.39 -9.10 9.45
N THR A 293 -23.19 -7.87 9.92
CA THR A 293 -24.06 -6.72 9.60
C THR A 293 -23.25 -5.48 9.29
N ALA A 294 -23.77 -4.62 8.39
CA ALA A 294 -23.17 -3.32 8.07
C ALA A 294 -23.05 -2.42 9.31
N ASP A 295 -24.02 -2.48 10.23
CA ASP A 295 -24.00 -1.74 11.49
C ASP A 295 -22.79 -2.08 12.36
N GLN A 296 -22.33 -3.33 12.36
CA GLN A 296 -21.11 -3.74 13.09
C GLN A 296 -19.85 -3.12 12.47
N PHE A 297 -19.78 -3.04 11.16
CA PHE A 297 -18.71 -2.34 10.46
C PHE A 297 -18.74 -0.84 10.78
N PHE A 298 -19.93 -0.23 10.71
CA PHE A 298 -20.13 1.20 11.01
C PHE A 298 -19.75 1.55 12.43
N GLU A 299 -20.11 0.68 13.38
CA GLU A 299 -19.74 0.85 14.79
C GLU A 299 -18.23 0.73 14.99
N THR A 300 -17.56 -0.20 14.31
CA THR A 300 -16.12 -0.33 14.35
C THR A 300 -15.45 0.93 13.83
N CYS A 301 -15.89 1.45 12.67
CA CYS A 301 -15.41 2.72 12.12
C CYS A 301 -15.62 3.88 13.10
N ARG A 302 -16.83 4.00 13.72
CA ARG A 302 -17.11 5.04 14.71
C ARG A 302 -16.16 4.98 15.90
N ARG A 303 -15.83 3.78 16.39
CA ARG A 303 -14.88 3.60 17.50
C ARG A 303 -13.47 4.00 17.10
N ILE A 304 -13.02 3.63 15.90
CA ILE A 304 -11.72 4.04 15.37
C ILE A 304 -11.63 5.57 15.30
N LEU A 305 -12.65 6.24 14.74
CA LEU A 305 -12.69 7.70 14.65
C LEU A 305 -12.63 8.37 16.03
N LYS A 306 -13.37 7.87 17.01
CA LYS A 306 -13.31 8.40 18.39
C LYS A 306 -11.96 8.10 19.06
N TYR A 307 -11.36 6.96 18.80
CA TYR A 307 -10.08 6.58 19.38
C TYR A 307 -8.94 7.50 18.94
N TYR A 308 -8.91 7.87 17.66
CA TYR A 308 -7.94 8.81 17.09
C TYR A 308 -8.40 10.28 17.14
N ASN A 309 -9.57 10.59 17.67
CA ASN A 309 -10.19 11.92 17.55
C ASN A 309 -10.13 12.43 16.09
N ALA A 310 -10.41 11.54 15.14
CA ALA A 310 -10.29 11.78 13.73
C ALA A 310 -11.63 12.17 13.10
N ILE A 311 -11.57 13.01 12.07
CA ILE A 311 -12.69 13.30 11.18
C ILE A 311 -12.49 12.50 9.88
N ALA A 312 -13.55 11.86 9.40
CA ALA A 312 -13.50 11.03 8.22
C ALA A 312 -14.13 11.66 7.00
N ASN A 313 -13.46 11.50 5.85
CA ASN A 313 -14.12 11.51 4.55
C ASN A 313 -14.69 10.11 4.27
N TYR A 314 -15.82 10.00 3.55
CA TYR A 314 -16.40 8.71 3.20
C TYR A 314 -17.06 8.77 1.83
N GLU A 315 -17.24 7.59 1.20
CA GLU A 315 -17.96 7.50 -0.06
C GLU A 315 -19.45 7.75 0.13
N ARG A 316 -19.90 8.97 -0.25
CA ARG A 316 -21.31 9.43 -0.09
C ARG A 316 -22.29 8.67 -0.97
N ASN A 317 -21.84 7.95 -1.98
CA ASN A 317 -22.70 7.11 -2.83
C ASN A 317 -23.42 6.06 -1.99
N LYS A 318 -22.80 5.62 -0.88
CA LYS A 318 -23.30 4.63 0.08
C LYS A 318 -23.88 5.34 1.29
N LYS A 319 -25.16 5.15 1.52
CA LYS A 319 -25.95 5.99 2.47
C LYS A 319 -26.02 5.43 3.89
N GLY A 320 -25.78 4.13 4.07
CA GLY A 320 -25.94 3.44 5.36
C GLY A 320 -25.11 4.06 6.47
N PHE A 321 -23.84 4.33 6.20
CA PHE A 321 -22.92 4.89 7.20
C PHE A 321 -23.35 6.28 7.70
N TYR A 322 -23.82 7.16 6.80
CA TYR A 322 -24.38 8.45 7.19
C TYR A 322 -25.60 8.29 8.09
N GLY A 323 -26.56 7.44 7.69
CA GLY A 323 -27.76 7.16 8.47
C GLY A 323 -27.44 6.61 9.85
N TYR A 324 -26.48 5.70 9.95
CA TYR A 324 -26.03 5.15 11.22
C TYR A 324 -25.47 6.24 12.15
N LEU A 325 -24.55 7.08 11.67
CA LEU A 325 -23.98 8.15 12.48
C LEU A 325 -25.00 9.25 12.83
N TYR A 326 -25.94 9.54 11.93
CA TYR A 326 -27.05 10.45 12.21
C TYR A 326 -27.89 9.96 13.39
N ASN A 327 -28.31 8.71 13.36
CA ASN A 327 -29.10 8.09 14.42
C ASN A 327 -28.35 8.03 15.77
N LYS A 328 -27.03 7.93 15.75
CA LYS A 328 -26.18 7.94 16.94
C LYS A 328 -25.80 9.37 17.42
N GLY A 329 -26.16 10.42 16.69
CA GLY A 329 -25.76 11.81 17.01
C GLY A 329 -24.28 12.11 16.76
N HIS A 330 -23.63 11.39 15.88
CA HIS A 330 -22.17 11.46 15.64
C HIS A 330 -21.78 12.00 14.27
N LEU A 331 -22.64 12.77 13.59
CA LEU A 331 -22.31 13.36 12.28
C LEU A 331 -21.08 14.30 12.29
N HIS A 332 -20.70 14.82 13.46
CA HIS A 332 -19.48 15.63 13.62
C HIS A 332 -18.18 14.84 13.33
N LEU A 333 -18.23 13.52 13.30
CA LEU A 333 -17.11 12.68 12.90
C LEU A 333 -16.91 12.62 11.38
N LEU A 334 -17.83 13.18 10.58
CA LEU A 334 -17.72 13.24 9.14
C LEU A 334 -17.34 14.65 8.68
N CYS A 335 -16.40 14.77 7.76
CA CYS A 335 -16.09 16.02 7.10
C CYS A 335 -17.23 16.43 6.15
N ASP A 336 -17.32 17.73 5.88
CA ASP A 336 -18.07 18.20 4.72
C ASP A 336 -17.33 17.84 3.43
N GLU A 337 -18.01 17.94 2.29
CA GLU A 337 -17.36 17.69 1.01
C GLU A 337 -16.11 18.57 0.87
N PRO A 338 -14.93 17.99 0.61
CA PRO A 338 -13.68 18.72 0.49
C PRO A 338 -13.79 19.90 -0.47
N GLU A 339 -13.39 21.10 -0.04
CA GLU A 339 -13.52 22.31 -0.85
C GLU A 339 -12.68 22.28 -2.11
N ILE A 340 -11.55 21.59 -2.07
CA ILE A 340 -10.68 21.40 -3.22
C ILE A 340 -11.40 20.77 -4.42
N LEU A 341 -12.43 19.95 -4.20
CA LEU A 341 -13.23 19.37 -5.29
C LEU A 341 -14.11 20.42 -5.96
N LYS A 342 -14.61 21.41 -5.20
CA LYS A 342 -15.37 22.53 -5.72
C LYS A 342 -14.45 23.48 -6.49
N ASP A 343 -13.29 23.80 -5.93
CA ASP A 343 -12.28 24.67 -6.56
C ASP A 343 -11.80 24.11 -7.90
N LYS A 344 -11.72 22.77 -8.02
CA LYS A 344 -11.35 22.07 -9.26
C LYS A 344 -12.53 21.91 -10.21
N GLY A 345 -13.75 22.26 -9.83
CA GLY A 345 -14.96 22.10 -10.64
C GLY A 345 -15.36 20.63 -10.90
N ILE A 346 -14.89 19.70 -10.07
CA ILE A 346 -15.18 18.26 -10.19
C ILE A 346 -16.20 17.74 -9.17
N SER A 347 -16.61 18.60 -8.23
CA SER A 347 -17.70 18.31 -7.30
C SER A 347 -19.03 18.19 -8.08
N LYS A 348 -19.82 17.14 -7.78
CA LYS A 348 -21.20 17.08 -8.25
C LYS A 348 -22.10 17.87 -7.31
N ALA A 349 -22.88 18.80 -7.85
CA ALA A 349 -23.93 19.48 -7.11
C ALA A 349 -24.84 18.46 -6.40
N ASN A 350 -25.20 18.73 -5.16
CA ASN A 350 -26.09 17.87 -4.36
C ASN A 350 -27.47 17.79 -5.03
N THR A 351 -27.73 16.72 -5.74
CA THR A 351 -29.05 16.45 -6.37
C THR A 351 -30.02 15.77 -5.38
N PHE A 352 -29.55 15.31 -4.22
CA PHE A 352 -30.34 14.55 -3.25
C PHE A 352 -30.13 15.07 -1.81
N GLY A 353 -30.97 15.99 -1.38
CA GLY A 353 -31.12 16.38 0.02
C GLY A 353 -29.96 17.21 0.61
N ASN A 354 -30.12 17.64 1.84
CA ASN A 354 -29.16 18.49 2.58
C ASN A 354 -27.89 17.78 3.09
N ASN A 355 -27.51 16.63 2.55
CA ASN A 355 -26.30 15.94 2.98
C ASN A 355 -25.05 16.52 2.32
N SER A 356 -24.35 17.39 3.05
CA SER A 356 -23.07 17.97 2.62
C SER A 356 -21.86 17.11 3.01
N LYS A 357 -22.06 15.99 3.75
CA LYS A 357 -20.98 15.18 4.29
C LYS A 357 -20.40 14.20 3.27
N GLY A 358 -19.07 14.01 3.33
CA GLY A 358 -18.35 13.04 2.51
C GLY A 358 -18.22 13.43 1.04
N THR A 359 -17.71 12.54 0.24
CA THR A 359 -17.37 12.73 -1.17
C THR A 359 -18.19 11.82 -2.07
N TYR A 360 -18.77 12.36 -3.14
CA TYR A 360 -19.40 11.57 -4.19
C TYR A 360 -18.33 11.04 -5.15
N ALA A 361 -18.10 9.71 -5.17
CA ALA A 361 -17.10 9.07 -6.02
C ALA A 361 -17.54 9.04 -7.49
N SER A 362 -17.38 10.16 -8.19
CA SER A 362 -17.53 10.24 -9.64
C SER A 362 -16.21 9.97 -10.35
N THR A 363 -16.24 9.60 -11.63
CA THR A 363 -15.02 9.32 -12.42
C THR A 363 -13.96 10.43 -12.32
N PRO A 364 -14.28 11.74 -12.44
CA PRO A 364 -13.28 12.79 -12.26
C PRO A 364 -12.71 12.85 -10.84
N VAL A 365 -13.54 12.59 -9.82
CA VAL A 365 -13.09 12.54 -8.41
C VAL A 365 -12.16 11.36 -8.17
N ILE A 366 -12.50 10.18 -8.70
CA ILE A 366 -11.63 8.98 -8.62
C ILE A 366 -10.28 9.26 -9.29
N GLN A 367 -10.27 9.84 -10.49
CA GLN A 367 -9.03 10.18 -11.20
C GLN A 367 -8.18 11.19 -10.41
N TYR A 368 -8.82 12.20 -9.84
CA TYR A 368 -8.14 13.16 -8.99
C TYR A 368 -7.52 12.49 -7.75
N GLY A 369 -8.28 11.64 -7.05
CA GLY A 369 -7.81 10.87 -5.91
C GLY A 369 -6.63 9.96 -6.26
N LEU A 370 -6.69 9.27 -7.41
CA LEU A 370 -5.57 8.46 -7.92
C LEU A 370 -4.29 9.31 -8.09
N GLN A 371 -4.39 10.47 -8.72
CA GLN A 371 -3.24 11.36 -8.89
C GLN A 371 -2.65 11.80 -7.54
N ARG A 372 -3.51 12.16 -6.58
CA ARG A 372 -3.06 12.53 -5.23
C ARG A 372 -2.40 11.37 -4.50
N SER A 373 -2.94 10.15 -4.64
CA SER A 373 -2.36 8.94 -4.05
C SER A 373 -0.97 8.63 -4.61
N VAL A 374 -0.80 8.68 -5.93
CA VAL A 374 0.51 8.49 -6.58
C VAL A 374 1.51 9.54 -6.11
N GLN A 375 1.08 10.80 -6.03
CA GLN A 375 1.93 11.90 -5.59
C GLN A 375 2.35 11.74 -4.12
N TRP A 376 1.41 11.37 -3.24
CA TRP A 376 1.71 11.10 -1.83
C TRP A 376 2.67 9.92 -1.67
N MET A 377 2.43 8.81 -2.37
CA MET A 377 3.31 7.64 -2.30
C MET A 377 4.73 7.93 -2.76
N SER A 378 4.89 8.82 -3.74
CA SER A 378 6.20 9.20 -4.31
C SER A 378 6.91 10.30 -3.53
N ALA A 379 6.24 10.95 -2.58
CA ALA A 379 6.85 11.99 -1.77
C ALA A 379 7.83 11.41 -0.76
N THR A 380 8.92 12.15 -0.46
CA THR A 380 9.89 11.79 0.58
C THR A 380 9.17 11.61 1.92
N ALA A 381 9.47 10.51 2.62
CA ALA A 381 8.82 10.19 3.87
C ALA A 381 9.23 11.20 4.99
N TYR A 382 8.30 11.45 5.90
CA TYR A 382 8.55 12.32 7.06
C TYR A 382 9.74 11.83 7.90
N GLY A 383 10.63 12.75 8.26
CA GLY A 383 11.82 12.48 9.06
C GLY A 383 13.03 12.02 8.22
N GLU A 384 12.89 11.86 6.92
CA GLU A 384 13.98 11.61 5.99
C GLU A 384 14.55 12.94 5.44
N GLU A 385 15.82 12.95 5.07
CA GLU A 385 16.46 14.13 4.45
C GLU A 385 15.82 14.45 3.09
N GLU A 386 15.79 15.72 2.72
CA GLU A 386 15.28 16.15 1.41
C GLU A 386 16.14 15.53 0.29
N GLY A 387 15.50 14.79 -0.60
CA GLY A 387 16.18 14.01 -1.65
C GLY A 387 16.52 12.58 -1.27
N SER A 388 16.14 12.12 -0.07
CA SER A 388 16.17 10.69 0.29
C SER A 388 15.34 9.86 -0.69
N GLU A 389 15.84 8.68 -1.02
CA GLU A 389 15.09 7.72 -1.83
C GLU A 389 13.92 7.08 -1.08
N ILE A 390 13.85 7.23 0.25
CA ILE A 390 12.78 6.65 1.08
C ILE A 390 11.52 7.50 0.95
N THR A 391 10.46 6.89 0.47
CA THR A 391 9.17 7.57 0.21
C THR A 391 8.09 7.11 1.18
N ASN A 392 6.91 7.75 1.13
CA ASN A 392 5.76 7.33 1.93
C ASN A 392 5.32 5.89 1.61
N LEU A 393 5.50 5.43 0.36
CA LEU A 393 5.21 4.04 -0.02
C LEU A 393 6.04 3.05 0.81
N ASP A 394 7.31 3.35 1.08
CA ASP A 394 8.19 2.48 1.90
C ASP A 394 7.81 2.45 3.38
N LYS A 395 6.98 3.39 3.83
CA LYS A 395 6.48 3.45 5.21
C LYS A 395 5.11 2.80 5.40
N ILE A 396 4.43 2.39 4.31
CA ILE A 396 3.16 1.65 4.42
C ILE A 396 3.41 0.32 5.14
N ARG A 397 2.57 0.04 6.17
CA ARG A 397 2.60 -1.22 6.93
C ARG A 397 1.41 -2.12 6.61
N SER A 398 0.37 -1.59 5.97
CA SER A 398 -0.82 -2.33 5.61
C SER A 398 -0.55 -3.33 4.48
N ILE A 399 -0.55 -4.61 4.80
CA ILE A 399 -0.40 -5.70 3.82
C ILE A 399 -1.53 -5.69 2.78
N PRO A 400 -2.84 -5.60 3.16
CA PRO A 400 -3.91 -5.61 2.18
C PRO A 400 -3.84 -4.40 1.24
N LEU A 401 -3.53 -3.21 1.74
CA LEU A 401 -3.36 -2.02 0.90
C LEU A 401 -2.21 -2.20 -0.11
N LEU A 402 -1.07 -2.75 0.32
CA LEU A 402 0.05 -3.02 -0.61
C LEU A 402 -0.33 -4.06 -1.67
N LYS A 403 -1.06 -5.11 -1.30
CA LYS A 403 -1.57 -6.11 -2.25
C LYS A 403 -2.53 -5.48 -3.26
N GLU A 404 -3.42 -4.59 -2.83
CA GLU A 404 -4.31 -3.86 -3.75
C GLU A 404 -3.56 -2.87 -4.64
N ILE A 405 -2.56 -2.15 -4.13
CA ILE A 405 -1.69 -1.27 -4.95
C ILE A 405 -1.01 -2.07 -6.07
N ILE A 406 -0.51 -3.26 -5.76
CA ILE A 406 0.15 -4.14 -6.72
C ILE A 406 -0.86 -4.68 -7.76
N ALA A 407 -2.04 -5.08 -7.29
CA ALA A 407 -3.07 -5.70 -8.13
C ALA A 407 -3.95 -4.69 -8.88
N TRP A 408 -3.87 -3.40 -8.54
CA TRP A 408 -4.82 -2.39 -9.00
C TRP A 408 -4.95 -2.31 -10.53
N ASN A 409 -6.17 -2.24 -10.97
CA ASN A 409 -6.57 -1.96 -12.34
C ASN A 409 -7.91 -1.19 -12.36
N PRO A 410 -8.25 -0.48 -13.44
CA PRO A 410 -9.47 0.34 -13.49
C PRO A 410 -10.78 -0.44 -13.59
N ASN A 411 -10.74 -1.77 -13.78
CA ASN A 411 -11.92 -2.58 -14.08
C ASN A 411 -12.43 -3.37 -12.88
N ASP A 412 -11.59 -3.59 -11.86
CA ASP A 412 -11.92 -4.36 -10.67
C ASP A 412 -12.21 -3.45 -9.48
N ASN A 413 -12.82 -4.02 -8.44
CA ASN A 413 -13.11 -3.32 -7.19
C ASN A 413 -11.95 -3.48 -6.19
N PHE A 414 -11.50 -2.34 -5.61
CA PHE A 414 -10.41 -2.26 -4.65
C PHE A 414 -10.82 -1.36 -3.49
N ASP A 415 -11.31 -1.95 -2.42
CA ASP A 415 -11.92 -1.21 -1.31
C ASP A 415 -10.87 -0.37 -0.54
N ASP A 416 -9.64 -0.87 -0.36
CA ASP A 416 -8.55 -0.13 0.29
C ASP A 416 -8.04 1.02 -0.58
N ILE A 417 -7.98 0.83 -1.90
CA ILE A 417 -7.64 1.91 -2.84
C ILE A 417 -8.74 2.97 -2.84
N SER A 418 -10.02 2.58 -2.84
CA SER A 418 -11.15 3.52 -2.74
C SER A 418 -11.06 4.38 -1.48
N ALA A 419 -10.78 3.76 -0.32
CA ALA A 419 -10.53 4.48 0.92
C ALA A 419 -9.29 5.39 0.82
N LEU A 420 -8.18 4.92 0.21
CA LEU A 420 -6.97 5.71 0.03
C LEU A 420 -7.19 6.94 -0.85
N LEU A 421 -7.96 6.82 -1.94
CA LEU A 421 -8.29 7.95 -2.81
C LEU A 421 -9.02 9.06 -2.05
N LEU A 422 -10.02 8.68 -1.28
CA LEU A 422 -10.79 9.61 -0.43
C LEU A 422 -9.92 10.24 0.67
N LEU A 423 -8.99 9.45 1.24
CA LEU A 423 -8.04 9.92 2.23
C LEU A 423 -7.10 10.98 1.66
N MET A 424 -6.56 10.74 0.47
CA MET A 424 -5.62 11.66 -0.17
C MET A 424 -6.30 12.95 -0.64
N ILE A 425 -7.54 12.90 -1.09
CA ILE A 425 -8.35 14.10 -1.37
C ILE A 425 -8.53 14.92 -0.10
N TYR A 426 -8.94 14.29 0.99
CA TYR A 426 -9.18 14.98 2.26
C TYR A 426 -7.88 15.50 2.89
N ARG A 427 -6.78 14.75 2.77
CA ARG A 427 -5.45 15.21 3.17
C ARG A 427 -5.05 16.49 2.46
N GLU A 428 -5.20 16.54 1.15
CA GLU A 428 -4.88 17.72 0.34
C GLU A 428 -5.73 18.92 0.77
N ASP A 429 -7.03 18.75 0.94
CA ASP A 429 -7.96 19.77 1.42
C ASP A 429 -7.52 20.33 2.78
N ARG A 430 -7.14 19.47 3.73
CA ARG A 430 -6.70 19.88 5.07
C ARG A 430 -5.38 20.64 5.04
N LEU A 431 -4.44 20.26 4.17
CA LEU A 431 -3.17 20.96 4.02
C LEU A 431 -3.35 22.32 3.37
N GLN A 432 -4.21 22.45 2.36
CA GLN A 432 -4.52 23.75 1.75
C GLN A 432 -5.28 24.69 2.70
N TYR A 433 -6.25 24.15 3.44
CA TYR A 433 -6.96 24.95 4.46
C TYR A 433 -6.00 25.54 5.51
N LYS A 434 -5.06 24.76 6.02
CA LYS A 434 -4.02 25.26 6.94
C LYS A 434 -3.19 26.38 6.30
N ARG A 435 -2.84 26.25 5.02
CA ARG A 435 -2.09 27.25 4.27
C ARG A 435 -2.87 28.56 4.13
N HIS A 436 -4.12 28.51 3.71
CA HIS A 436 -5.00 29.68 3.58
C HIS A 436 -5.26 30.39 4.90
N MET A 437 -5.44 29.65 5.99
CA MET A 437 -5.60 30.24 7.33
C MET A 437 -4.34 30.96 7.79
N HIS A 438 -3.16 30.43 7.43
CA HIS A 438 -1.89 31.07 7.75
C HIS A 438 -1.71 32.35 6.94
N GLU A 439 -1.98 32.32 5.64
CA GLU A 439 -1.93 33.47 4.74
C GLU A 439 -2.90 34.57 5.18
N LYS A 440 -4.16 34.25 5.47
CA LYS A 440 -5.14 35.22 6.02
C LYS A 440 -4.72 35.79 7.36
N LYS A 441 -4.08 35.02 8.23
CA LYS A 441 -3.59 35.52 9.53
C LYS A 441 -2.42 36.48 9.33
N VAL A 442 -1.53 36.21 8.39
CA VAL A 442 -0.43 37.12 8.02
C VAL A 442 -0.96 38.37 7.38
N GLU A 443 -1.91 38.29 6.44
CA GLU A 443 -2.57 39.45 5.84
C GLU A 443 -3.29 40.29 6.89
N SER A 444 -4.00 39.67 7.84
CA SER A 444 -4.69 40.42 8.92
C SER A 444 -3.73 41.13 9.86
N ILE A 445 -2.54 40.58 10.10
CA ILE A 445 -1.52 41.23 10.93
C ILE A 445 -0.85 42.40 10.16
N THR A 446 -0.60 42.21 8.86
CA THR A 446 0.01 43.26 8.03
C THR A 446 -0.96 44.41 7.69
N SER A 447 -2.27 44.15 7.69
CA SER A 447 -3.34 45.17 7.48
C SER A 447 -3.82 45.82 8.78
N ASP A 448 -3.25 45.52 9.95
CA ASP A 448 -3.57 46.19 11.21
C ASP A 448 -3.07 47.66 11.14
N PRO A 449 -3.94 48.67 11.38
CA PRO A 449 -3.57 50.07 11.38
C PRO A 449 -2.42 50.42 12.30
N PHE A 450 -2.14 49.61 13.30
CA PHE A 450 -0.97 49.77 14.17
C PHE A 450 0.32 49.45 13.40
N PHE A 451 0.36 48.42 12.61
CA PHE A 451 1.51 48.08 11.77
C PHE A 451 1.70 49.07 10.63
N GLU A 452 0.63 49.53 9.99
CA GLU A 452 0.70 50.58 8.95
C GLU A 452 1.26 51.90 9.51
N ARG A 453 0.95 52.26 10.73
CA ARG A 453 1.46 53.49 11.35
C ARG A 453 2.90 53.40 11.83
N HIS A 454 3.40 52.25 12.17
CA HIS A 454 4.75 52.07 12.76
C HIS A 454 5.81 51.53 11.80
N VAL A 455 5.39 50.87 10.73
CA VAL A 455 6.29 50.33 9.69
C VAL A 455 6.32 51.21 8.42
N GLY A 456 5.37 52.14 8.28
CA GLY A 456 5.22 53.02 7.11
C GLY A 456 6.09 54.28 7.10
N VAL A 457 7.00 54.49 8.06
CA VAL A 457 7.95 55.62 8.04
C VAL A 457 9.37 55.10 7.82
N GLY A 458 9.61 54.60 6.60
CA GLY A 458 10.95 54.20 6.17
C GLY A 458 10.87 53.57 4.81
N THR A 459 10.80 54.42 3.81
CA THR A 459 11.09 53.99 2.42
C THR A 459 12.45 53.34 2.35
N ASN A 460 12.51 52.04 2.41
CA ASN A 460 13.47 51.23 1.65
C ASN A 460 13.16 49.75 1.80
N SER A 461 12.97 49.14 0.66
CA SER A 461 12.85 47.74 0.34
C SER A 461 13.51 46.77 1.33
N TYR A 462 12.77 46.31 2.35
CA TYR A 462 13.06 45.05 2.96
C TYR A 462 12.24 43.98 2.22
N SER A 463 12.96 43.12 1.52
CA SER A 463 12.37 42.01 0.79
C SER A 463 11.55 41.13 1.78
N ASN A 464 10.42 40.60 1.32
CA ASN A 464 9.59 39.64 2.05
C ASN A 464 10.34 38.38 2.59
N LYS A 465 11.63 38.24 2.28
CA LYS A 465 12.52 37.23 2.82
C LYS A 465 12.84 37.38 4.29
N SER A 466 12.96 38.61 4.81
CA SER A 466 13.43 38.83 6.18
C SER A 466 12.36 38.51 7.26
N ILE A 467 11.07 38.66 6.92
CA ILE A 467 9.97 38.32 7.84
C ILE A 467 9.75 36.80 7.91
N MET A 468 9.94 36.11 6.79
CA MET A 468 9.85 34.64 6.74
C MET A 468 11.02 33.95 7.45
N ASP A 469 12.20 34.54 7.42
CA ASP A 469 13.38 34.02 8.14
C ASP A 469 13.26 34.24 9.67
N PHE A 470 12.63 35.32 10.12
CA PHE A 470 12.38 35.57 11.53
C PHE A 470 11.34 34.59 12.12
N ILE A 471 10.27 34.29 11.38
CA ILE A 471 9.26 33.31 11.79
C ILE A 471 9.83 31.86 11.78
N ARG A 472 10.82 31.56 10.96
CA ARG A 472 11.51 30.26 10.96
C ARG A 472 12.44 30.05 12.16
N THR A 473 13.07 31.10 12.68
CA THR A 473 13.99 30.99 13.82
C THR A 473 13.28 30.85 15.17
N GLU A 474 12.04 31.30 15.34
CA GLU A 474 11.29 31.13 16.60
C GLU A 474 10.63 29.74 16.74
N ASN A 475 10.55 28.94 15.68
CA ASN A 475 10.02 27.58 15.73
C ASN A 475 11.07 26.48 15.94
N VAL A 476 12.34 26.84 16.24
CA VAL A 476 13.44 25.88 16.49
C VAL A 476 13.85 25.85 17.98
N GLU A 477 13.32 26.75 18.81
CA GLU A 477 13.58 26.76 20.26
C GLU A 477 12.27 26.78 21.08
N ASN A 478 11.42 25.70 20.93
CA ASN A 478 10.48 25.31 21.99
C ASN A 478 9.98 23.89 21.71
#